data_1e245a3517ecaf8c2c2be6651992e573
#
_entry.id   1e245a3517ecaf8c2c2be6651992e573
#
_cell.length_a   1.000
_cell.length_b   1.000
_cell.length_c   1.000
_cell.angle_alpha   90.00
_cell.angle_beta   90.00
_cell.angle_gamma   90.00
#
_symmetry.space_group_name_H-M   'P 1'
#
loop_
_entity.id
_entity.type
_entity.pdbx_description
1 polymer ?
#
loop_
_entity_poly.entity_id
_entity_poly.type
_entity_poly.pdbx_seq_one_letter_code
_entity_poly.pdbx_strand_id
1 'polypeptide(L)'
;MSERRSKYNAKKVHADGYTFDSIQEYYRYQDLCLMEKAGAISELKVHPVYLLQENFKDAATGKRHRAITYEGDFQYLENGATVVEEVKGKPTDMFRLKWKMFRFHHPNLDARIIK
;
A
#
# COMPACT_ATOMS: atom_id res chain seq x y z
N MET A 1 5.18 -2.70 -29.19
CA MET A 1 5.39 -2.91 -28.72
C MET A 1 5.38 -2.99 -27.96
N SER A 2 5.20 -3.01 -27.80
CA SER A 2 5.41 -2.99 -26.94
C SER A 2 5.50 -3.39 -26.26
N GLU A 3 5.76 -3.76 -26.37
CA GLU A 3 6.07 -4.12 -25.59
C GLU A 3 6.90 -3.87 -24.78
N ARG A 4 7.22 -3.06 -25.06
CA ARG A 4 8.02 -2.66 -24.21
C ARG A 4 7.47 -2.59 -22.93
N ARG A 5 7.28 -3.46 -22.27
CA ARG A 5 6.86 -3.51 -20.97
C ARG A 5 7.96 -3.18 -20.06
N SER A 6 7.69 -2.75 -18.85
CA SER A 6 8.73 -2.53 -17.89
C SER A 6 9.34 -3.88 -17.53
N LYS A 7 10.56 -3.87 -17.04
CA LYS A 7 11.17 -5.11 -16.67
C LYS A 7 10.53 -5.75 -15.46
N TYR A 8 9.77 -4.98 -14.70
CA TYR A 8 9.02 -5.56 -13.60
C TYR A 8 7.69 -6.09 -14.05
N ASN A 9 7.27 -5.61 -15.18
CA ASN A 9 6.25 -6.20 -15.98
C ASN A 9 5.10 -6.87 -15.26
N ALA A 10 4.64 -6.28 -14.19
CA ALA A 10 3.52 -6.82 -13.47
C ALA A 10 2.26 -6.60 -14.30
N LYS A 11 1.48 -7.65 -14.47
CA LYS A 11 0.23 -7.55 -15.14
C LYS A 11 -0.80 -7.03 -14.17
N LYS A 12 -1.49 -5.96 -14.53
CA LYS A 12 -2.55 -5.44 -13.69
C LYS A 12 -3.76 -6.35 -13.75
N VAL A 13 -4.46 -6.45 -12.64
CA VAL A 13 -5.67 -7.26 -12.53
C VAL A 13 -6.79 -6.36 -12.05
N HIS A 14 -7.94 -6.42 -12.72
CA HIS A 14 -9.13 -5.65 -12.34
C HIS A 14 -10.16 -6.60 -11.78
N ALA A 15 -10.58 -6.36 -10.54
CA ALA A 15 -11.57 -7.22 -9.89
C ALA A 15 -12.24 -6.44 -8.76
N ASP A 16 -13.54 -6.65 -8.59
CA ASP A 16 -14.32 -6.08 -7.48
C ASP A 16 -14.20 -4.56 -7.37
N GLY A 17 -14.03 -3.87 -8.50
CA GLY A 17 -13.89 -2.42 -8.51
C GLY A 17 -12.50 -1.91 -8.19
N TYR A 18 -11.54 -2.80 -7.99
CA TYR A 18 -10.16 -2.42 -7.70
C TYR A 18 -9.24 -2.76 -8.86
N THR A 19 -8.12 -2.06 -8.93
CA THR A 19 -7.05 -2.40 -9.86
C THR A 19 -5.84 -2.79 -9.03
N PHE A 20 -5.42 -4.04 -9.19
CA PHE A 20 -4.26 -4.57 -8.47
C PHE A 20 -3.04 -4.51 -9.38
N ASP A 21 -1.91 -4.10 -8.85
CA ASP A 21 -0.70 -3.88 -9.65
C ASP A 21 -0.04 -5.16 -10.11
N SER A 22 -0.40 -6.30 -9.52
CA SER A 22 0.18 -7.57 -9.91
C SER A 22 -0.78 -8.71 -9.59
N ILE A 23 -0.53 -9.85 -10.23
CA ILE A 23 -1.29 -11.06 -9.93
C ILE A 23 -1.05 -11.48 -8.47
N GLN A 24 0.17 -11.31 -7.98
CA GLN A 24 0.50 -11.66 -6.61
C GLN A 24 -0.35 -10.87 -5.62
N GLU A 25 -0.51 -9.57 -5.86
CA GLU A 25 -1.34 -8.73 -5.02
C GLU A 25 -2.80 -9.18 -5.08
N TYR A 26 -3.28 -9.53 -6.27
CA TYR A 26 -4.65 -10.01 -6.42
C TYR A 26 -4.87 -11.32 -5.67
N TYR A 27 -3.91 -12.25 -5.73
CA TYR A 27 -4.03 -13.51 -4.98
C TYR A 27 -4.06 -13.24 -3.48
N ARG A 28 -3.25 -12.29 -3.01
CA ARG A 28 -3.29 -11.95 -1.58
C ARG A 28 -4.64 -11.36 -1.20
N TYR A 29 -5.22 -10.53 -2.07
CA TYR A 29 -6.56 -10.00 -1.86
C TYR A 29 -7.58 -11.13 -1.68
N GLN A 30 -7.52 -12.14 -2.55
CA GLN A 30 -8.44 -13.26 -2.43
C GLN A 30 -8.26 -14.00 -1.11
N ASP A 31 -7.03 -14.22 -0.68
CA ASP A 31 -6.75 -14.85 0.60
C ASP A 31 -7.35 -14.04 1.75
N LEU A 32 -7.17 -12.73 1.72
CA LEU A 32 -7.68 -11.86 2.78
C LEU A 32 -9.21 -11.84 2.79
N CYS A 33 -9.85 -11.87 1.64
CA CYS A 33 -11.31 -11.96 1.58
C CYS A 33 -11.82 -13.24 2.23
N LEU A 34 -11.14 -14.36 2.00
CA LEU A 34 -11.51 -15.62 2.63
C LEU A 34 -11.30 -15.56 4.14
N MET A 35 -10.21 -14.94 4.58
CA MET A 35 -9.94 -14.79 6.02
C MET A 35 -10.99 -13.90 6.68
N GLU A 36 -11.41 -12.84 6.00
CA GLU A 36 -12.44 -11.97 6.54
C GLU A 36 -13.78 -12.71 6.64
N LYS A 37 -14.12 -13.46 5.61
CA LYS A 37 -15.34 -14.25 5.59
C LYS A 37 -15.36 -15.29 6.71
N ALA A 38 -14.20 -15.85 7.02
CA ALA A 38 -14.06 -16.83 8.07
C ALA A 38 -13.98 -16.22 9.47
N GLY A 39 -13.94 -14.89 9.55
CA GLY A 39 -13.87 -14.21 10.84
C GLY A 39 -12.48 -14.08 11.43
N ALA A 40 -11.44 -14.48 10.68
CA ALA A 40 -10.07 -14.37 11.18
C ALA A 40 -9.56 -12.93 11.18
N ILE A 41 -10.07 -12.11 10.27
CA ILE A 41 -9.78 -10.68 10.22
C ILE A 41 -11.07 -9.91 9.98
N SER A 42 -11.03 -8.60 10.16
CA SER A 42 -12.19 -7.73 9.90
C SER A 42 -11.74 -6.39 9.35
N GLU A 43 -12.70 -5.64 8.81
CA GLU A 43 -12.49 -4.28 8.30
C GLU A 43 -11.39 -4.22 7.24
N LEU A 44 -11.43 -5.13 6.29
CA LEU A 44 -10.47 -5.16 5.20
C LEU A 44 -10.63 -3.90 4.33
N LYS A 45 -9.53 -3.20 4.13
CA LYS A 45 -9.46 -2.04 3.24
C LYS A 45 -8.41 -2.31 2.18
N VAL A 46 -8.74 -1.98 0.93
CA VAL A 46 -7.84 -2.13 -0.19
C VAL A 46 -7.25 -0.77 -0.52
N HIS A 47 -5.95 -0.71 -0.71
CA HIS A 47 -5.20 0.50 -1.06
C HIS A 47 -5.39 1.64 -0.05
N PRO A 48 -5.13 1.38 1.24
CA PRO A 48 -5.21 2.44 2.25
C PRO A 48 -4.16 3.51 2.00
N VAL A 49 -4.51 4.77 2.28
CA VAL A 49 -3.61 5.90 2.06
C VAL A 49 -3.25 6.52 3.39
N TYR A 50 -1.97 6.80 3.59
CA TYR A 50 -1.46 7.38 4.82
C TYR A 50 -0.70 8.65 4.50
N LEU A 51 -0.99 9.72 5.24
CA LEU A 51 -0.31 11.00 5.07
C LEU A 51 1.09 10.91 5.67
N LEU A 52 2.10 11.28 4.89
CA LEU A 52 3.49 11.32 5.37
C LEU A 52 3.93 12.77 5.64
N GLN A 53 3.52 13.69 4.77
CA GLN A 53 3.82 15.10 4.94
C GLN A 53 2.70 15.92 4.34
N GLU A 54 2.21 16.90 5.08
CA GLU A 54 1.12 17.75 4.60
C GLU A 54 1.62 18.67 3.49
N ASN A 55 0.68 19.12 2.65
CA ASN A 55 1.03 20.14 1.67
C ASN A 55 1.42 21.42 2.40
N PHE A 56 2.23 22.24 1.75
CA PHE A 56 2.66 23.48 2.37
C PHE A 56 3.06 24.48 1.29
N LYS A 57 3.15 25.74 1.69
CA LYS A 57 3.64 26.81 0.85
C LYS A 57 5.04 27.18 1.31
N ASP A 58 6.00 27.09 0.39
CA ASP A 58 7.38 27.43 0.68
C ASP A 58 7.48 28.95 0.85
N ALA A 59 7.80 29.40 2.05
CA ALA A 59 7.86 30.83 2.34
C ALA A 59 8.94 31.54 1.54
N ALA A 60 10.03 30.84 1.20
CA ALA A 60 11.14 31.44 0.48
C ALA A 60 10.81 31.71 -0.98
N THR A 61 10.03 30.81 -1.61
CA THR A 61 9.76 30.91 -3.05
C THR A 61 8.30 31.22 -3.38
N GLY A 62 7.40 31.08 -2.39
CA GLY A 62 5.96 31.20 -2.61
C GLY A 62 5.36 30.01 -3.32
N LYS A 63 6.12 28.97 -3.57
CA LYS A 63 5.66 27.80 -4.28
C LYS A 63 4.89 26.85 -3.35
N ARG A 64 3.80 26.29 -3.86
CA ARG A 64 3.03 25.31 -3.12
C ARG A 64 3.54 23.91 -3.43
N HIS A 65 3.71 23.11 -2.38
CA HIS A 65 4.14 21.74 -2.52
C HIS A 65 3.01 20.82 -2.08
N ARG A 66 2.77 19.77 -2.86
CA ARG A 66 1.71 18.82 -2.56
C ARG A 66 2.06 17.95 -1.38
N ALA A 67 1.05 17.39 -0.75
CA ALA A 67 1.24 16.41 0.29
C ALA A 67 1.96 15.18 -0.26
N ILE A 68 2.69 14.51 0.61
CA ILE A 68 3.32 13.24 0.29
C ILE A 68 2.55 12.17 1.06
N THR A 69 2.11 11.13 0.34
CA THR A 69 1.36 10.05 0.93
C THR A 69 2.00 8.70 0.60
N TYR A 70 1.68 7.71 1.42
CA TYR A 70 2.03 6.32 1.14
C TYR A 70 0.73 5.56 0.95
N GLU A 71 0.63 4.83 -0.15
CA GLU A 71 -0.52 3.97 -0.40
C GLU A 71 -0.08 2.53 -0.18
N GLY A 72 -0.67 1.87 0.84
CA GLY A 72 -0.40 0.47 1.10
C GLY A 72 -1.27 -0.42 0.23
N ASP A 73 -1.06 -1.72 0.34
CA ASP A 73 -1.89 -2.65 -0.43
C ASP A 73 -3.13 -3.04 0.34
N PHE A 74 -3.01 -3.37 1.63
CA PHE A 74 -4.16 -3.79 2.45
C PHE A 74 -4.03 -3.33 3.88
N GLN A 75 -5.18 -3.12 4.52
CA GLN A 75 -5.25 -2.85 5.95
C GLN A 75 -6.42 -3.63 6.52
N TYR A 76 -6.27 -4.17 7.72
CA TYR A 76 -7.36 -4.90 8.37
C TYR A 76 -7.09 -5.00 9.87
N LEU A 77 -8.09 -5.49 10.60
CA LEU A 77 -7.95 -5.77 12.02
C LEU A 77 -7.76 -7.27 12.23
N GLU A 78 -6.81 -7.62 13.07
CA GLU A 78 -6.56 -9.00 13.45
C GLU A 78 -6.27 -9.03 14.94
N ASN A 79 -7.10 -9.73 15.70
CA ASN A 79 -6.96 -9.82 17.15
C ASN A 79 -6.84 -8.46 17.83
N GLY A 80 -7.61 -7.48 17.34
CA GLY A 80 -7.61 -6.13 17.89
C GLY A 80 -6.47 -5.24 17.44
N ALA A 81 -5.58 -5.74 16.62
CA ALA A 81 -4.44 -4.95 16.12
C ALA A 81 -4.69 -4.56 14.66
N THR A 82 -4.28 -3.35 14.30
CA THR A 82 -4.34 -2.92 12.91
C THR A 82 -3.12 -3.41 12.17
N VAL A 83 -3.35 -4.17 11.11
CA VAL A 83 -2.30 -4.73 10.26
C VAL A 83 -2.31 -3.98 8.94
N VAL A 84 -1.13 -3.61 8.45
CA VAL A 84 -0.96 -3.01 7.13
C VAL A 84 -0.02 -3.90 6.34
N GLU A 85 -0.44 -4.30 5.15
CA GLU A 85 0.37 -5.17 4.30
C GLU A 85 0.81 -4.47 3.05
N GLU A 86 2.05 -4.74 2.68
CA GLU A 86 2.62 -4.34 1.41
C GLU A 86 3.07 -5.62 0.70
N VAL A 87 2.47 -5.91 -0.44
CA VAL A 87 2.87 -7.06 -1.26
C VAL A 87 3.95 -6.59 -2.20
N LYS A 88 5.19 -7.02 -1.96
CA LYS A 88 6.32 -6.43 -2.66
C LYS A 88 7.30 -7.49 -3.12
N GLY A 89 7.48 -7.58 -4.42
CA GLY A 89 8.50 -8.47 -4.94
C GLY A 89 9.86 -7.80 -4.95
N LYS A 90 9.91 -6.53 -5.38
CA LYS A 90 11.17 -5.84 -5.57
C LYS A 90 11.04 -4.39 -5.12
N PRO A 91 11.53 -4.06 -3.93
CA PRO A 91 11.36 -2.70 -3.40
C PRO A 91 12.20 -1.69 -4.17
N THR A 92 11.61 -0.51 -4.40
CA THR A 92 12.29 0.62 -5.02
C THR A 92 12.80 1.56 -3.93
N ASP A 93 13.66 2.49 -4.32
CA ASP A 93 14.15 3.50 -3.37
C ASP A 93 13.01 4.36 -2.86
N MET A 94 12.08 4.74 -3.74
CA MET A 94 10.92 5.53 -3.33
C MET A 94 10.07 4.76 -2.30
N PHE A 95 9.86 3.47 -2.54
CA PHE A 95 9.12 2.66 -1.58
C PHE A 95 9.85 2.62 -0.23
N ARG A 96 11.16 2.39 -0.24
CA ARG A 96 11.92 2.31 1.00
C ARG A 96 11.83 3.59 1.81
N LEU A 97 11.90 4.72 1.12
CA LEU A 97 11.78 6.03 1.77
C LEU A 97 10.40 6.20 2.40
N LYS A 98 9.35 5.96 1.61
CA LYS A 98 7.99 6.16 2.11
C LYS A 98 7.65 5.16 3.22
N TRP A 99 8.12 3.92 3.11
CA TRP A 99 7.90 2.91 4.13
C TRP A 99 8.53 3.32 5.45
N LYS A 100 9.75 3.84 5.40
CA LYS A 100 10.44 4.34 6.60
C LYS A 100 9.65 5.47 7.24
N MET A 101 9.17 6.43 6.44
CA MET A 101 8.39 7.54 6.95
C MET A 101 7.07 7.04 7.56
N PHE A 102 6.42 6.10 6.87
CA PHE A 102 5.19 5.50 7.36
C PHE A 102 5.41 4.82 8.71
N ARG A 103 6.48 4.07 8.85
CA ARG A 103 6.80 3.40 10.12
C ARG A 103 7.08 4.40 11.23
N PHE A 104 7.70 5.52 10.90
CA PHE A 104 7.95 6.57 11.88
C PHE A 104 6.65 7.18 12.40
N HIS A 105 5.72 7.44 11.50
CA HIS A 105 4.43 8.06 11.87
C HIS A 105 3.49 7.07 12.57
N HIS A 106 3.62 5.79 12.31
CA HIS A 106 2.70 4.78 12.80
C HIS A 106 3.44 3.62 13.47
N PRO A 107 4.14 3.89 14.58
CA PRO A 107 4.96 2.83 15.21
C PRO A 107 4.14 1.70 15.81
N ASN A 108 2.85 1.93 16.06
CA ASN A 108 2.00 0.92 16.70
C ASN A 108 1.26 0.02 15.72
N LEU A 109 1.37 0.29 14.44
CA LEU A 109 0.74 -0.56 13.44
C LEU A 109 1.60 -1.79 13.18
N ASP A 110 0.94 -2.92 12.97
CA ASP A 110 1.63 -4.16 12.57
C ASP A 110 1.82 -4.10 11.06
N ALA A 111 2.97 -3.62 10.63
CA ALA A 111 3.25 -3.40 9.22
C ALA A 111 4.06 -4.57 8.68
N ARG A 112 3.55 -5.21 7.62
CA ARG A 112 4.13 -6.45 7.08
C ARG A 112 4.44 -6.29 5.61
N ILE A 113 5.58 -6.81 5.21
CA ILE A 113 5.93 -6.93 3.79
C ILE A 113 5.71 -8.39 3.40
N ILE A 114 4.80 -8.60 2.48
CA ILE A 114 4.42 -9.93 2.01
C ILE A 114 5.17 -10.21 0.72
N LYS A 115 5.87 -11.30 0.67
CA LYS A 115 6.67 -11.66 -0.51
C LYS A 115 6.09 -12.80 -1.29
#